data_546ec1303d127c463ac6a53045f88a16
#
_entry.id   546ec1303d127c463ac6a53045f88a16
#
_cell.length_a   1.000
_cell.length_b   1.000
_cell.length_c   1.000
_cell.angle_alpha   90.00
_cell.angle_beta   90.00
_cell.angle_gamma   90.00
#
_symmetry.space_group_name_H-M   'P 1'
#
loop_
_entity.id
_entity.type
_entity.pdbx_description
1 polymer ?
#
loop_
_entity_poly.entity_id
_entity_poly.type
_entity_poly.pdbx_seq_one_letter_code
_entity_poly.pdbx_strand_id
1 'polypeptide(L)'
;DVYRSGNDIRLGIKMGAPFFQIKNELEAKEVAVFSSNYTLYGDMSRRVMSLLSEAVPEMQIYSIDEAFLDFSFLEKDDIHNFAIQLAKKIEKGTGIPITIGIAPTMTLAKIASHFGKNYNGYQHVCIIDNEEKRKKALQLTSIDEVWGVGHRLTTKMRNLGINTAWDFTQTN
;
A
#
# COMPACT_ATOMS: atom_id res chain seq x y z
N ASP A 1 1.14 5.63 -18.83
CA ASP A 1 1.16 4.46 -17.94
C ASP A 1 -0.23 3.91 -17.78
N VAL A 2 -0.35 2.59 -17.68
CA VAL A 2 -1.62 1.91 -17.55
C VAL A 2 -1.90 1.61 -16.06
N TYR A 3 -2.99 2.15 -15.55
CA TYR A 3 -3.58 1.76 -14.28
C TYR A 3 -4.59 0.65 -14.55
N ARG A 4 -4.57 -0.41 -13.77
CA ARG A 4 -5.32 -1.65 -14.04
C ARG A 4 -6.33 -1.97 -12.94
N SER A 5 -7.45 -2.56 -13.33
CA SER A 5 -8.42 -3.16 -12.42
C SER A 5 -7.96 -4.54 -11.91
N GLY A 6 -8.67 -5.10 -10.93
CA GLY A 6 -8.40 -6.46 -10.45
C GLY A 6 -8.49 -7.54 -11.54
N ASN A 7 -9.33 -7.35 -12.56
CA ASN A 7 -9.45 -8.28 -13.70
C ASN A 7 -8.23 -8.23 -14.61
N ASP A 8 -7.65 -7.05 -14.82
CA ASP A 8 -6.46 -6.86 -15.67
C ASP A 8 -5.22 -7.53 -15.07
N ILE A 9 -5.15 -7.66 -13.74
CA ILE A 9 -4.11 -8.44 -13.05
C ILE A 9 -4.15 -9.91 -13.48
N ARG A 10 -5.34 -10.49 -13.60
CA ARG A 10 -5.52 -11.88 -14.04
C ARG A 10 -5.10 -12.09 -15.49
N LEU A 11 -5.14 -11.05 -16.32
CA LEU A 11 -4.68 -11.05 -17.70
C LEU A 11 -3.15 -10.87 -17.84
N GLY A 12 -2.42 -10.68 -16.72
CA GLY A 12 -0.97 -10.52 -16.74
C GLY A 12 -0.49 -9.12 -17.14
N ILE A 13 -1.38 -8.14 -17.24
CA ILE A 13 -1.04 -6.76 -17.60
C ILE A 13 -0.27 -6.13 -16.43
N LYS A 14 0.95 -5.65 -16.67
CA LYS A 14 1.79 -5.03 -15.64
C LYS A 14 1.35 -3.60 -15.35
N MET A 15 1.31 -3.24 -14.06
CA MET A 15 1.10 -1.87 -13.63
C MET A 15 2.19 -0.95 -14.21
N GLY A 16 1.81 0.23 -14.70
CA GLY A 16 2.75 1.21 -15.26
C GLY A 16 3.33 0.85 -16.63
N ALA A 17 2.82 -0.21 -17.30
CA ALA A 17 3.25 -0.52 -18.66
C ALA A 17 2.88 0.62 -19.63
N PRO A 18 3.79 1.05 -20.52
CA PRO A 18 3.46 2.04 -21.53
C PRO A 18 2.37 1.54 -22.47
N PHE A 19 1.29 2.29 -22.59
CA PHE A 19 0.11 1.88 -23.40
C PHE A 19 0.48 1.43 -24.82
N PHE A 20 1.34 2.19 -25.50
CA PHE A 20 1.74 1.89 -26.87
C PHE A 20 2.45 0.54 -27.04
N GLN A 21 3.09 0.00 -25.99
CA GLN A 21 3.77 -1.31 -26.03
C GLN A 21 2.79 -2.47 -25.89
N ILE A 22 1.67 -2.27 -25.21
CA ILE A 22 0.70 -3.32 -24.86
C ILE A 22 -0.63 -3.17 -25.60
N LYS A 23 -0.78 -2.16 -26.46
CA LYS A 23 -2.03 -1.84 -27.16
C LYS A 23 -2.59 -3.07 -27.89
N ASN A 24 -1.77 -3.75 -28.67
CA ASN A 24 -2.21 -4.93 -29.44
C ASN A 24 -2.64 -6.09 -28.53
N GLU A 25 -1.98 -6.26 -27.38
CA GLU A 25 -2.35 -7.26 -26.38
C GLU A 25 -3.69 -6.92 -25.72
N LEU A 26 -3.94 -5.66 -25.41
CA LEU A 26 -5.21 -5.19 -24.86
C LEU A 26 -6.37 -5.39 -25.85
N GLU A 27 -6.15 -5.05 -27.12
CA GLU A 27 -7.14 -5.24 -28.19
C GLU A 27 -7.45 -6.74 -28.40
N ALA A 28 -6.42 -7.60 -28.43
CA ALA A 28 -6.59 -9.04 -28.60
C ALA A 28 -7.34 -9.70 -27.42
N LYS A 29 -7.24 -9.12 -26.23
CA LYS A 29 -7.94 -9.58 -25.01
C LYS A 29 -9.25 -8.85 -24.76
N GLU A 30 -9.71 -8.02 -25.68
CA GLU A 30 -10.94 -7.21 -25.58
C GLU A 30 -11.01 -6.35 -24.30
N VAL A 31 -9.85 -5.83 -23.87
CA VAL A 31 -9.76 -4.99 -22.67
C VAL A 31 -10.20 -3.56 -23.00
N ALA A 32 -11.21 -3.06 -22.29
CA ALA A 32 -11.68 -1.68 -22.42
C ALA A 32 -10.63 -0.70 -21.84
N VAL A 33 -10.27 0.30 -22.63
CA VAL A 33 -9.28 1.33 -22.24
C VAL A 33 -9.95 2.68 -22.13
N PHE A 34 -9.74 3.35 -21.00
CA PHE A 34 -10.31 4.66 -20.71
C PHE A 34 -9.22 5.65 -20.31
N SER A 35 -9.43 6.93 -20.62
CA SER A 35 -8.61 7.99 -20.04
C SER A 35 -8.91 8.17 -18.55
N SER A 36 -7.87 8.42 -17.75
CA SER A 36 -8.01 8.64 -16.31
C SER A 36 -8.87 9.90 -16.02
N ASN A 37 -9.90 9.73 -15.20
CA ASN A 37 -10.73 10.83 -14.73
C ASN A 37 -10.15 11.42 -13.44
N TYR A 38 -9.13 12.29 -13.56
CA TYR A 38 -8.45 12.89 -12.40
C TYR A 38 -9.40 13.67 -11.47
N THR A 39 -10.43 14.30 -12.02
CA THR A 39 -11.43 15.04 -11.22
C THR A 39 -12.18 14.08 -10.30
N LEU A 40 -12.63 12.94 -10.82
CA LEU A 40 -13.32 11.93 -10.04
C LEU A 40 -12.39 11.32 -8.97
N TYR A 41 -11.15 10.95 -9.35
CA TYR A 41 -10.19 10.40 -8.38
C TYR A 41 -9.87 11.40 -7.26
N GLY A 42 -9.69 12.69 -7.61
CA GLY A 42 -9.46 13.73 -6.61
C GLY A 42 -10.67 13.96 -5.68
N ASP A 43 -11.89 13.85 -6.19
CA ASP A 43 -13.10 13.94 -5.35
C ASP A 43 -13.21 12.75 -4.39
N MET A 44 -13.02 11.54 -4.89
CA MET A 44 -13.07 10.33 -4.06
C MET A 44 -11.97 10.32 -3.02
N SER A 45 -10.75 10.74 -3.38
CA SER A 45 -9.64 10.92 -2.43
C SER A 45 -10.02 11.88 -1.31
N ARG A 46 -10.55 13.06 -1.63
CA ARG A 46 -11.00 14.04 -0.61
C ARG A 46 -12.03 13.45 0.36
N ARG A 47 -12.99 12.66 -0.13
CA ARG A 47 -14.00 12.00 0.72
C ARG A 47 -13.36 11.00 1.68
N VAL A 48 -12.44 10.16 1.18
CA VAL A 48 -11.70 9.22 2.03
C VAL A 48 -10.87 9.98 3.06
N MET A 49 -10.08 10.98 2.64
CA MET A 49 -9.21 11.75 3.52
C MET A 49 -10.02 12.54 4.58
N SER A 50 -11.20 13.07 4.23
CA SER A 50 -12.09 13.72 5.19
C SER A 50 -12.54 12.77 6.30
N LEU A 51 -13.00 11.56 5.93
CA LEU A 51 -13.42 10.57 6.91
C LEU A 51 -12.26 10.03 7.77
N LEU A 52 -11.05 9.96 7.22
CA LEU A 52 -9.85 9.59 7.96
C LEU A 52 -9.48 10.70 8.97
N SER A 53 -9.50 11.97 8.56
CA SER A 53 -9.17 13.11 9.44
C SER A 53 -10.16 13.31 10.58
N GLU A 54 -11.43 12.89 10.42
CA GLU A 54 -12.41 12.89 11.50
C GLU A 54 -12.13 11.81 12.57
N ALA A 55 -11.37 10.78 12.22
CA ALA A 55 -11.16 9.61 13.05
C ALA A 55 -9.91 9.71 13.94
N VAL A 56 -8.96 10.59 13.61
CA VAL A 56 -7.66 10.70 14.28
C VAL A 56 -7.29 12.16 14.56
N PRO A 57 -6.55 12.43 15.66
CA PRO A 57 -6.10 13.80 15.97
C PRO A 57 -5.10 14.34 14.94
N GLU A 58 -4.21 13.49 14.44
CA GLU A 58 -3.15 13.89 13.52
C GLU A 58 -3.11 12.98 12.29
N MET A 59 -3.03 13.61 11.11
CA MET A 59 -2.95 12.93 9.82
C MET A 59 -2.02 13.68 8.87
N GLN A 60 -1.21 12.95 8.14
CA GLN A 60 -0.39 13.48 7.05
C GLN A 60 -0.81 12.82 5.73
N ILE A 61 -1.40 13.59 4.82
CA ILE A 61 -1.68 13.13 3.45
C ILE A 61 -0.35 13.01 2.71
N TYR A 62 -0.06 11.83 2.18
CA TYR A 62 1.17 11.56 1.45
C TYR A 62 0.96 11.59 -0.08
N SER A 63 -0.15 11.01 -0.55
CA SER A 63 -0.53 11.01 -1.96
C SER A 63 -2.05 11.06 -2.13
N ILE A 64 -2.54 10.92 -3.36
CA ILE A 64 -3.98 10.87 -3.65
C ILE A 64 -4.68 9.67 -3.00
N ASP A 65 -3.95 8.61 -2.72
CA ASP A 65 -4.45 7.31 -2.24
C ASP A 65 -3.78 6.83 -0.95
N GLU A 66 -2.89 7.63 -0.37
CA GLU A 66 -2.15 7.26 0.85
C GLU A 66 -2.12 8.40 1.87
N ALA A 67 -2.31 8.05 3.15
CA ALA A 67 -2.12 8.94 4.29
C ALA A 67 -1.48 8.20 5.46
N PHE A 68 -0.71 8.90 6.27
CA PHE A 68 -0.22 8.43 7.56
C PHE A 68 -1.12 9.00 8.66
N LEU A 69 -1.52 8.14 9.59
CA LEU A 69 -2.40 8.43 10.71
C LEU A 69 -1.64 8.19 12.00
N ASP A 70 -1.73 9.10 12.96
CA ASP A 70 -1.20 8.87 14.30
C ASP A 70 -2.24 8.14 15.17
N PHE A 71 -1.89 6.95 15.64
CA PHE A 71 -2.71 6.12 16.54
C PHE A 71 -2.19 6.14 17.99
N SER A 72 -1.26 7.02 18.34
CA SER A 72 -0.66 7.12 19.67
C SER A 72 -1.66 7.49 20.78
N PHE A 73 -2.84 8.00 20.42
CA PHE A 73 -3.92 8.33 21.35
C PHE A 73 -4.72 7.11 21.82
N LEU A 74 -4.49 5.94 21.21
CA LEU A 74 -5.18 4.68 21.55
C LEU A 74 -4.33 3.80 22.46
N GLU A 75 -5.00 3.08 23.36
CA GLU A 75 -4.36 1.98 24.08
C GLU A 75 -4.02 0.83 23.10
N LYS A 76 -2.92 0.14 23.39
CA LYS A 76 -2.35 -0.85 22.46
C LYS A 76 -3.35 -1.95 22.06
N ASP A 77 -4.18 -2.38 23.01
CA ASP A 77 -5.16 -3.46 22.80
C ASP A 77 -6.35 -3.01 21.94
N ASP A 78 -6.62 -1.70 21.85
CA ASP A 78 -7.72 -1.14 21.09
C ASP A 78 -7.36 -0.85 19.62
N ILE A 79 -6.05 -0.72 19.31
CA ILE A 79 -5.57 -0.30 17.99
C ILE A 79 -6.12 -1.20 16.86
N HIS A 80 -6.06 -2.51 17.03
CA HIS A 80 -6.50 -3.45 15.99
C HIS A 80 -8.00 -3.32 15.71
N ASN A 81 -8.80 -3.26 16.77
CA ASN A 81 -10.24 -3.16 16.66
C ASN A 81 -10.67 -1.82 16.04
N PHE A 82 -10.02 -0.73 16.46
CA PHE A 82 -10.22 0.59 15.89
C PHE A 82 -9.92 0.61 14.39
N ALA A 83 -8.79 0.05 13.97
CA ALA A 83 -8.39 0.02 12.56
C ALA A 83 -9.40 -0.77 11.70
N ILE A 84 -9.90 -1.91 12.17
CA ILE A 84 -10.94 -2.67 11.47
C ILE A 84 -12.23 -1.85 11.34
N GLN A 85 -12.67 -1.19 12.41
CA GLN A 85 -13.88 -0.36 12.36
C GLN A 85 -13.69 0.85 11.44
N LEU A 86 -12.52 1.47 11.45
CA LEU A 86 -12.18 2.57 10.56
C LEU A 86 -12.22 2.13 9.09
N ALA A 87 -11.59 1.01 8.74
CA ALA A 87 -11.63 0.47 7.37
C ALA A 87 -13.07 0.23 6.90
N LYS A 88 -13.90 -0.41 7.73
CA LYS A 88 -15.34 -0.62 7.44
C LYS A 88 -16.11 0.69 7.29
N LYS A 89 -15.85 1.69 8.14
CA LYS A 89 -16.48 3.02 8.07
C LYS A 89 -16.17 3.70 6.73
N ILE A 90 -14.90 3.66 6.31
CA ILE A 90 -14.47 4.26 5.03
C ILE A 90 -15.14 3.55 3.85
N GLU A 91 -15.06 2.22 3.81
CA GLU A 91 -15.68 1.44 2.73
C GLU A 91 -17.20 1.67 2.65
N LYS A 92 -17.89 1.66 3.78
CA LYS A 92 -19.33 1.95 3.84
C LYS A 92 -19.67 3.36 3.37
N GLY A 93 -18.84 4.35 3.72
CA GLY A 93 -19.09 5.77 3.39
C GLY A 93 -18.72 6.17 1.97
N THR A 94 -17.77 5.47 1.35
CA THR A 94 -17.20 5.86 0.04
C THR A 94 -17.32 4.79 -1.03
N GLY A 95 -17.58 3.54 -0.66
CA GLY A 95 -17.48 2.38 -1.57
C GLY A 95 -16.04 1.97 -1.88
N ILE A 96 -15.02 2.60 -1.26
CA ILE A 96 -13.61 2.32 -1.50
C ILE A 96 -13.06 1.52 -0.32
N PRO A 97 -12.61 0.27 -0.54
CA PRO A 97 -11.91 -0.49 0.48
C PRO A 97 -10.52 0.10 0.71
N ILE A 98 -10.11 0.18 1.97
CA ILE A 98 -8.76 0.63 2.34
C ILE A 98 -8.02 -0.48 3.09
N THR A 99 -6.69 -0.40 3.07
CA THR A 99 -5.81 -1.26 3.87
C THR A 99 -5.05 -0.42 4.86
N ILE A 100 -4.99 -0.85 6.11
CA ILE A 100 -4.30 -0.15 7.19
C ILE A 100 -3.11 -0.99 7.68
N GLY A 101 -1.91 -0.44 7.50
CA GLY A 101 -0.68 -0.98 8.05
C GLY A 101 -0.27 -0.20 9.29
N ILE A 102 -0.01 -0.88 10.41
CA ILE A 102 0.32 -0.25 11.69
C ILE A 102 1.68 -0.70 12.16
N ALA A 103 2.55 0.26 12.46
CA ALA A 103 3.90 0.00 12.94
C ALA A 103 4.51 1.25 13.60
N PRO A 104 5.63 1.11 14.34
CA PRO A 104 6.28 2.25 15.01
C PRO A 104 6.90 3.29 14.07
N THR A 105 7.10 2.98 12.78
CA THR A 105 7.67 3.90 11.79
C THR A 105 6.89 3.87 10.49
N MET A 106 6.91 4.98 9.72
CA MET A 106 6.23 5.09 8.43
C MET A 106 6.65 3.99 7.45
N THR A 107 7.95 3.67 7.36
CA THR A 107 8.47 2.61 6.48
C THR A 107 7.91 1.24 6.86
N LEU A 108 7.90 0.89 8.15
CA LEU A 108 7.32 -0.36 8.62
C LEU A 108 5.78 -0.38 8.45
N ALA A 109 5.10 0.77 8.62
CA ALA A 109 3.66 0.87 8.37
C ALA A 109 3.32 0.61 6.90
N LYS A 110 4.14 1.09 5.96
CA LYS A 110 3.97 0.76 4.53
C LYS A 110 4.22 -0.72 4.25
N ILE A 111 5.21 -1.34 4.88
CA ILE A 111 5.43 -2.80 4.80
C ILE A 111 4.22 -3.55 5.38
N ALA A 112 3.70 -3.13 6.53
CA ALA A 112 2.50 -3.72 7.12
C ALA A 112 1.28 -3.59 6.18
N SER A 113 1.09 -2.41 5.56
CA SER A 113 0.01 -2.19 4.59
C SER A 113 0.15 -3.11 3.37
N HIS A 114 1.38 -3.32 2.85
CA HIS A 114 1.63 -4.29 1.78
C HIS A 114 1.18 -5.70 2.17
N PHE A 115 1.50 -6.17 3.39
CA PHE A 115 1.03 -7.47 3.87
C PHE A 115 -0.48 -7.52 4.06
N GLY A 116 -1.08 -6.48 4.64
CA GLY A 116 -2.53 -6.39 4.82
C GLY A 116 -3.30 -6.47 3.50
N LYS A 117 -2.72 -5.93 2.41
CA LYS A 117 -3.31 -5.94 1.07
C LYS A 117 -3.17 -7.29 0.36
N ASN A 118 -2.03 -7.96 0.51
CA ASN A 118 -1.69 -9.13 -0.30
C ASN A 118 -2.03 -10.48 0.37
N TYR A 119 -2.31 -10.50 1.67
CA TYR A 119 -2.60 -11.73 2.41
C TYR A 119 -3.97 -11.65 3.09
N ASN A 120 -4.93 -12.43 2.61
CA ASN A 120 -6.33 -12.43 3.05
C ASN A 120 -6.52 -12.65 4.57
N GLY A 121 -5.58 -13.32 5.23
CA GLY A 121 -5.62 -13.55 6.68
C GLY A 121 -5.60 -12.29 7.53
N TYR A 122 -5.16 -11.16 6.98
CA TYR A 122 -5.08 -9.88 7.69
C TYR A 122 -6.39 -9.06 7.65
N GLN A 123 -7.36 -9.44 6.83
CA GLN A 123 -8.62 -8.68 6.69
C GLN A 123 -8.39 -7.18 6.45
N HIS A 124 -7.41 -6.84 5.62
CA HIS A 124 -6.97 -5.48 5.32
C HIS A 124 -6.34 -4.68 6.49
N VAL A 125 -6.06 -5.31 7.65
CA VAL A 125 -5.37 -4.67 8.77
C VAL A 125 -4.18 -5.51 9.21
N CYS A 126 -2.95 -4.99 9.09
CA CYS A 126 -1.74 -5.67 9.53
C CYS A 126 -1.00 -4.83 10.56
N ILE A 127 -0.58 -5.45 11.67
CA ILE A 127 0.14 -4.80 12.76
C ILE A 127 1.53 -5.42 12.96
N ILE A 128 2.56 -4.58 12.90
CA ILE A 128 3.95 -4.90 13.24
C ILE A 128 4.29 -4.17 14.56
N ASP A 129 4.02 -4.80 15.69
CA ASP A 129 4.07 -4.22 17.03
C ASP A 129 5.15 -4.83 17.94
N ASN A 130 5.87 -5.84 17.47
CA ASN A 130 6.93 -6.49 18.22
C ASN A 130 8.09 -6.91 17.32
N GLU A 131 9.21 -7.27 17.97
CA GLU A 131 10.47 -7.58 17.30
C GLU A 131 10.39 -8.81 16.39
N GLU A 132 9.63 -9.84 16.77
CA GLU A 132 9.45 -11.05 15.98
C GLU A 132 8.72 -10.75 14.67
N LYS A 133 7.59 -10.03 14.74
CA LYS A 133 6.84 -9.58 13.56
C LYS A 133 7.69 -8.66 12.69
N ARG A 134 8.44 -7.72 13.29
CA ARG A 134 9.33 -6.81 12.58
C ARG A 134 10.39 -7.58 11.78
N LYS A 135 11.10 -8.48 12.43
CA LYS A 135 12.14 -9.31 11.79
C LYS A 135 11.54 -10.12 10.63
N LYS A 136 10.43 -10.82 10.89
CA LYS A 136 9.75 -11.61 9.86
C LYS A 136 9.29 -10.77 8.67
N ALA A 137 8.69 -9.60 8.93
CA ALA A 137 8.25 -8.69 7.88
C ALA A 137 9.44 -8.20 7.03
N LEU A 138 10.55 -7.78 7.65
CA LEU A 138 11.73 -7.34 6.94
C LEU A 138 12.39 -8.45 6.12
N GLN A 139 12.40 -9.70 6.62
CA GLN A 139 12.93 -10.86 5.89
C GLN A 139 12.09 -11.24 4.67
N LEU A 140 10.78 -11.03 4.72
CA LEU A 140 9.85 -11.34 3.64
C LEU A 140 9.71 -10.20 2.63
N THR A 141 10.13 -8.99 2.97
CA THR A 141 10.05 -7.82 2.08
C THR A 141 11.28 -7.74 1.18
N SER A 142 11.08 -7.83 -0.13
CA SER A 142 12.16 -7.65 -1.10
C SER A 142 12.68 -6.21 -1.06
N ILE A 143 13.97 -6.01 -1.34
CA ILE A 143 14.59 -4.68 -1.27
C ILE A 143 13.93 -3.65 -2.19
N ASP A 144 13.39 -4.06 -3.33
CA ASP A 144 12.68 -3.20 -4.28
C ASP A 144 11.27 -2.81 -3.82
N GLU A 145 10.74 -3.45 -2.79
CA GLU A 145 9.45 -3.11 -2.16
C GLU A 145 9.62 -2.14 -0.99
N VAL A 146 10.86 -1.85 -0.59
CA VAL A 146 11.13 -0.90 0.51
C VAL A 146 10.86 0.53 0.04
N TRP A 147 10.05 1.25 0.79
CA TRP A 147 9.73 2.64 0.51
C TRP A 147 10.98 3.50 0.38
N GLY A 148 11.09 4.21 -0.75
CA GLY A 148 12.27 5.02 -1.10
C GLY A 148 13.33 4.27 -1.90
N VAL A 149 13.23 2.95 -2.07
CA VAL A 149 14.15 2.17 -2.90
C VAL A 149 13.58 2.01 -4.31
N GLY A 150 14.04 2.86 -5.23
CA GLY A 150 13.67 2.77 -6.64
C GLY A 150 14.58 1.84 -7.43
N HIS A 151 14.24 1.56 -8.69
CA HIS A 151 14.91 0.60 -9.56
C HIS A 151 16.45 0.74 -9.58
N ARG A 152 16.98 1.96 -9.63
CA ARG A 152 18.45 2.19 -9.66
C ARG A 152 19.12 1.77 -8.35
N LEU A 153 18.48 2.04 -7.22
CA LEU A 153 18.99 1.64 -5.90
C LEU A 153 18.87 0.12 -5.71
N THR A 154 17.77 -0.48 -6.13
CA THR A 154 17.57 -1.93 -6.12
C THR A 154 18.72 -2.66 -6.80
N THR A 155 19.09 -2.23 -8.02
CA THR A 155 20.21 -2.85 -8.76
C THR A 155 21.52 -2.75 -7.97
N LYS A 156 21.83 -1.57 -7.42
CA LYS A 156 23.04 -1.37 -6.62
C LYS A 156 23.05 -2.26 -5.36
N MET A 157 21.94 -2.31 -4.63
CA MET A 157 21.83 -3.10 -3.41
C MET A 157 21.95 -4.60 -3.69
N ARG A 158 21.30 -5.11 -4.72
CA ARG A 158 21.43 -6.51 -5.14
C ARG A 158 22.85 -6.89 -5.55
N ASN A 159 23.58 -6.00 -6.21
CA ASN A 159 25.00 -6.21 -6.53
C ASN A 159 25.90 -6.27 -5.28
N LEU A 160 25.45 -5.72 -4.16
CA LEU A 160 26.10 -5.81 -2.85
C LEU A 160 25.60 -7.00 -2.00
N GLY A 161 24.75 -7.86 -2.56
CA GLY A 161 24.15 -9.01 -1.86
C GLY A 161 22.96 -8.67 -0.96
N ILE A 162 22.46 -7.41 -1.01
CA ILE A 162 21.30 -6.95 -0.23
C ILE A 162 20.03 -7.24 -1.03
N ASN A 163 19.31 -8.29 -0.68
CA ASN A 163 18.12 -8.75 -1.41
C ASN A 163 16.81 -8.45 -0.68
N THR A 164 16.86 -8.33 0.63
CA THR A 164 15.69 -8.09 1.50
C THR A 164 15.84 -6.81 2.31
N ALA A 165 14.74 -6.31 2.83
CA ALA A 165 14.76 -5.22 3.80
C ALA A 165 15.55 -5.61 5.07
N TRP A 166 15.54 -6.89 5.45
CA TRP A 166 16.35 -7.39 6.56
C TRP A 166 17.85 -7.27 6.26
N ASP A 167 18.31 -7.73 5.10
CA ASP A 167 19.72 -7.61 4.72
C ASP A 167 20.18 -6.16 4.81
N PHE A 168 19.35 -5.23 4.34
CA PHE A 168 19.64 -3.79 4.41
C PHE A 168 19.85 -3.30 5.85
N THR A 169 19.08 -3.80 6.82
CA THR A 169 19.25 -3.42 8.24
C THR A 169 20.52 -3.98 8.88
N GLN A 170 21.19 -4.96 8.25
CA GLN A 170 22.42 -5.57 8.74
C GLN A 170 23.67 -4.91 8.14
N THR A 171 23.52 -3.95 7.22
CA THR A 171 24.64 -3.21 6.64
C THR A 171 24.99 -2.00 7.50
N ASN A 172 26.30 -1.79 7.73
CA ASN A 172 26.85 -0.60 8.38
C ASN A 172 27.00 0.53 7.39
#